data_8f6b5fe51c6eb7791e68a92fb418b5de
#
_entry.id   8f6b5fe51c6eb7791e68a92fb418b5de
#
_cell.length_a   1.000
_cell.length_b   1.000
_cell.length_c   1.000
_cell.angle_alpha   90.00
_cell.angle_beta   90.00
_cell.angle_gamma   90.00
#
_symmetry.space_group_name_H-M   'P 1'
#
loop_
_entity.id
_entity.type
_entity.pdbx_description
1 polymer ?
#
loop_
_entity_poly.entity_id
_entity_poly.type
_entity_poly.pdbx_seq_one_letter_code
_entity_poly.pdbx_strand_id
1 'polypeptide(L)'
;MIKISNISKEIDKTSILENIDLEIRKGSVFGLIGVNGAGKSTLLRLMSGVYKPDKGTITYGGEPVYDNAAVKQKIFYISDNVDGYSDMTPKQLKAFIKNYYPNFSEELYDSLCEKLKLDTDKRLAVFSKGMKRQTLVVAGLAARTEYLLMDEAFDGLDIAMKKTVTGIIFDEVMDHGLTVVISSHNISEINALCDSAAMIKDKTITFCRDTSSEYDIFKVSSAFEKEFSPESLTGLNVLRSEKTGSVWNLTIRNSREEIESALSEYSPMFTDIFPLSLEELFMYEAEK
;
A
#
# COMPACT_ATOMS: atom_id res chain seq x y z
N MET A 1 5.95 14.87 -3.79
CA MET A 1 6.69 13.61 -4.07
C MET A 1 7.46 13.23 -2.82
N ILE A 2 7.36 11.97 -2.40
CA ILE A 2 8.18 11.39 -1.32
C ILE A 2 9.29 10.60 -2.00
N LYS A 3 10.54 10.82 -1.58
CA LYS A 3 11.69 10.07 -2.08
C LYS A 3 12.41 9.40 -0.91
N ILE A 4 12.58 8.10 -1.01
CA ILE A 4 13.31 7.24 -0.08
C ILE A 4 14.55 6.78 -0.81
N SER A 5 15.75 7.06 -0.26
CA SER A 5 17.01 6.78 -0.92
C SER A 5 17.94 6.01 -0.01
N ASN A 6 18.24 4.77 -0.40
CA ASN A 6 19.18 3.85 0.24
C ASN A 6 18.96 3.70 1.76
N ILE A 7 17.69 3.57 2.18
CA ILE A 7 17.34 3.47 3.59
C ILE A 7 17.68 2.09 4.15
N SER A 8 18.42 2.09 5.25
CA SER A 8 18.63 0.91 6.09
C SER A 8 18.32 1.21 7.55
N LYS A 9 17.78 0.22 8.27
CA LYS A 9 17.40 0.35 9.67
C LYS A 9 17.64 -0.92 10.46
N GLU A 10 18.34 -0.78 11.57
CA GLU A 10 18.49 -1.82 12.60
C GLU A 10 17.69 -1.44 13.86
N ILE A 11 17.14 -2.43 14.54
CA ILE A 11 16.51 -2.31 15.86
C ILE A 11 17.05 -3.46 16.70
N ASP A 12 17.62 -3.15 17.88
CA ASP A 12 18.20 -4.12 18.80
C ASP A 12 19.21 -5.08 18.11
N LYS A 13 20.10 -4.53 17.29
CA LYS A 13 21.10 -5.24 16.47
C LYS A 13 20.53 -6.20 15.43
N THR A 14 19.22 -6.13 15.19
CA THR A 14 18.57 -6.87 14.12
C THR A 14 18.29 -5.94 12.95
N SER A 15 18.79 -6.27 11.78
CA SER A 15 18.46 -5.54 10.55
C SER A 15 17.00 -5.76 10.22
N ILE A 16 16.25 -4.67 10.02
CA ILE A 16 14.82 -4.68 9.69
C ILE A 16 14.60 -4.27 8.24
N LEU A 17 15.36 -3.28 7.76
CA LEU A 17 15.28 -2.78 6.38
C LEU A 17 16.70 -2.60 5.84
N GLU A 18 16.90 -2.97 4.58
CA GLU A 18 18.19 -2.92 3.89
C GLU A 18 18.05 -2.31 2.50
N ASN A 19 18.77 -1.21 2.25
CA ASN A 19 18.89 -0.56 0.93
C ASN A 19 17.51 -0.31 0.27
N ILE A 20 16.57 0.28 0.99
CA ILE A 20 15.25 0.62 0.47
C ILE A 20 15.35 1.88 -0.41
N ASP A 21 14.98 1.75 -1.67
CA ASP A 21 14.77 2.84 -2.61
C ASP A 21 13.32 2.84 -3.08
N LEU A 22 12.65 4.01 -2.99
CA LEU A 22 11.24 4.13 -3.36
C LEU A 22 10.89 5.59 -3.67
N GLU A 23 10.08 5.81 -4.69
CA GLU A 23 9.49 7.11 -5.02
C GLU A 23 7.95 7.01 -5.01
N ILE A 24 7.29 7.96 -4.32
CA ILE A 24 5.83 8.02 -4.23
C ILE A 24 5.38 9.36 -4.81
N ARG A 25 4.47 9.30 -5.77
CA ARG A 25 3.94 10.48 -6.45
C ARG A 25 3.07 11.32 -5.50
N LYS A 26 3.08 12.63 -5.70
CA LYS A 26 2.17 13.53 -4.99
C LYS A 26 0.74 13.34 -5.52
N GLY A 27 -0.25 13.39 -4.61
CA GLY A 27 -1.66 13.25 -4.96
C GLY A 27 -2.04 11.83 -5.43
N SER A 28 -1.41 10.80 -4.85
CA SER A 28 -1.70 9.39 -5.14
C SER A 28 -1.94 8.59 -3.87
N VAL A 29 -2.56 7.44 -4.01
CA VAL A 29 -2.69 6.43 -2.96
C VAL A 29 -1.69 5.32 -3.21
N PHE A 30 -0.73 5.16 -2.31
CA PHE A 30 0.35 4.19 -2.41
C PHE A 30 0.19 3.06 -1.38
N GLY A 31 0.28 1.83 -1.84
CA GLY A 31 0.20 0.62 -1.01
C GLY A 31 1.56 0.07 -0.61
N LEU A 32 1.73 -0.25 0.66
CA LEU A 32 2.90 -0.95 1.18
C LEU A 32 2.49 -2.34 1.65
N ILE A 33 2.90 -3.37 0.90
CA ILE A 33 2.49 -4.77 1.10
C ILE A 33 3.63 -5.54 1.77
N GLY A 34 3.29 -6.52 2.58
CA GLY A 34 4.24 -7.46 3.16
C GLY A 34 3.62 -8.25 4.30
N VAL A 35 4.20 -9.40 4.61
CA VAL A 35 3.78 -10.21 5.76
C VAL A 35 3.99 -9.46 7.08
N ASN A 36 3.38 -9.96 8.15
CA ASN A 36 3.61 -9.40 9.47
C ASN A 36 5.09 -9.53 9.84
N GLY A 37 5.68 -8.44 10.35
CA GLY A 37 7.12 -8.39 10.67
C GLY A 37 8.03 -8.06 9.48
N ALA A 38 7.53 -7.87 8.25
CA ALA A 38 8.35 -7.52 7.08
C ALA A 38 9.04 -6.14 7.15
N GLY A 39 8.66 -5.27 8.10
CA GLY A 39 9.25 -3.94 8.24
C GLY A 39 8.35 -2.78 7.79
N LYS A 40 7.08 -3.02 7.39
CA LYS A 40 6.14 -1.98 6.95
C LYS A 40 6.00 -0.83 7.96
N SER A 41 5.67 -1.16 9.20
CA SER A 41 5.53 -0.17 10.29
C SER A 41 6.84 0.56 10.57
N THR A 42 7.98 -0.12 10.43
CA THR A 42 9.31 0.50 10.59
C THR A 42 9.55 1.52 9.49
N LEU A 43 9.23 1.19 8.24
CA LEU A 43 9.34 2.12 7.11
C LEU A 43 8.42 3.33 7.29
N LEU A 44 7.16 3.14 7.70
CA LEU A 44 6.24 4.25 7.97
C LEU A 44 6.71 5.14 9.12
N ARG A 45 7.31 4.58 10.18
CA ARG A 45 7.92 5.37 11.27
C ARG A 45 9.15 6.14 10.83
N LEU A 46 9.94 5.62 9.89
CA LEU A 46 11.03 6.36 9.25
C LEU A 46 10.47 7.47 8.36
N MET A 47 9.44 7.19 7.57
CA MET A 47 8.77 8.18 6.71
C MET A 47 8.11 9.30 7.51
N SER A 48 7.57 9.01 8.69
CA SER A 48 7.00 10.04 9.60
C SER A 48 8.07 10.82 10.39
N GLY A 49 9.34 10.42 10.28
CA GLY A 49 10.44 11.00 11.04
C GLY A 49 10.42 10.66 12.54
N VAL A 50 9.66 9.64 12.96
CA VAL A 50 9.67 9.09 14.32
C VAL A 50 10.98 8.34 14.56
N TYR A 51 11.41 7.55 13.57
CA TYR A 51 12.71 6.89 13.62
C TYR A 51 13.75 7.61 12.77
N LYS A 52 14.99 7.61 13.24
CA LYS A 52 16.15 8.00 12.45
C LYS A 52 16.60 6.82 11.60
N PRO A 53 16.83 6.99 10.29
CA PRO A 53 17.48 5.96 9.49
C PRO A 53 18.95 5.79 9.91
N ASP A 54 19.47 4.57 9.83
CA ASP A 54 20.89 4.32 10.10
C ASP A 54 21.75 4.62 8.85
N LYS A 55 21.14 4.45 7.66
CA LYS A 55 21.71 4.88 6.38
C LYS A 55 20.60 5.48 5.51
N GLY A 56 21.02 6.32 4.56
CA GLY A 56 20.12 6.92 3.57
C GLY A 56 19.31 8.10 4.09
N THR A 57 18.38 8.56 3.26
CA THR A 57 17.55 9.74 3.55
C THR A 57 16.12 9.54 3.02
N ILE A 58 15.16 10.17 3.72
CA ILE A 58 13.76 10.29 3.26
C ILE A 58 13.46 11.77 3.13
N THR A 59 12.98 12.17 1.96
CA THR A 59 12.66 13.57 1.66
C THR A 59 11.23 13.73 1.16
N TYR A 60 10.65 14.89 1.48
CA TYR A 60 9.34 15.36 1.04
C TYR A 60 9.55 16.65 0.23
N GLY A 61 9.34 16.57 -1.09
CA GLY A 61 9.63 17.71 -1.97
C GLY A 61 11.10 18.15 -1.95
N GLY A 62 12.03 17.24 -1.64
CA GLY A 62 13.47 17.51 -1.53
C GLY A 62 13.97 17.81 -0.11
N GLU A 63 13.07 18.10 0.84
CA GLU A 63 13.42 18.41 2.24
C GLU A 63 13.44 17.14 3.10
N PRO A 64 14.47 16.89 3.91
CA PRO A 64 14.56 15.71 4.77
C PRO A 64 13.53 15.76 5.90
N VAL A 65 12.97 14.60 6.25
CA VAL A 65 11.92 14.50 7.28
C VAL A 65 12.48 14.39 8.70
N TYR A 66 13.63 13.71 8.86
CA TYR A 66 14.18 13.50 10.20
C TYR A 66 14.68 14.82 10.79
N ASP A 67 14.29 15.09 12.03
CA ASP A 67 14.62 16.33 12.77
C ASP A 67 14.20 17.64 12.06
N ASN A 68 13.09 17.58 11.28
CA ASN A 68 12.54 18.72 10.55
C ASN A 68 11.06 18.94 10.89
N ALA A 69 10.80 19.86 11.82
CA ALA A 69 9.44 20.16 12.29
C ALA A 69 8.52 20.66 11.16
N ALA A 70 9.06 21.47 10.24
CA ALA A 70 8.27 22.03 9.13
C ALA A 70 7.79 20.94 8.15
N VAL A 71 8.60 19.92 7.90
CA VAL A 71 8.20 18.77 7.10
C VAL A 71 7.20 17.90 7.86
N LYS A 72 7.46 17.65 9.16
CA LYS A 72 6.56 16.82 10.00
C LYS A 72 5.15 17.40 10.11
N GLN A 73 5.00 18.71 10.13
CA GLN A 73 3.68 19.37 10.12
C GLN A 73 2.88 19.10 8.84
N LYS A 74 3.52 18.67 7.75
CA LYS A 74 2.87 18.29 6.50
C LYS A 74 2.46 16.81 6.47
N ILE A 75 2.76 16.04 7.51
CA ILE A 75 2.56 14.60 7.57
C ILE A 75 1.65 14.27 8.76
N PHE A 76 0.59 13.51 8.53
CA PHE A 76 -0.15 12.87 9.61
C PHE A 76 0.13 11.36 9.57
N TYR A 77 0.52 10.79 10.70
CA TYR A 77 0.82 9.35 10.81
C TYR A 77 -0.18 8.68 11.74
N ILE A 78 -0.88 7.68 11.21
CA ILE A 78 -1.78 6.81 11.97
C ILE A 78 -1.03 5.50 12.22
N SER A 79 -0.68 5.26 13.48
CA SER A 79 -0.02 4.03 13.91
C SER A 79 -0.99 2.85 13.96
N ASP A 80 -0.45 1.64 13.86
CA ASP A 80 -1.12 0.38 14.14
C ASP A 80 -1.66 0.30 15.60
N ASN A 81 -0.95 0.95 16.54
CA ASN A 81 -1.38 1.08 17.93
C ASN A 81 -2.37 2.24 18.09
N VAL A 82 -3.63 1.90 18.25
CA VAL A 82 -4.73 2.85 18.41
C VAL A 82 -5.01 3.26 19.86
N ASP A 83 -4.29 2.68 20.83
CA ASP A 83 -4.59 2.88 22.25
C ASP A 83 -3.92 4.10 22.87
N GLY A 84 -3.02 4.76 22.15
CA GLY A 84 -2.28 5.93 22.65
C GLY A 84 -3.15 7.12 23.09
N TYR A 85 -4.41 7.17 22.66
CA TYR A 85 -5.37 8.23 23.00
C TYR A 85 -6.59 7.72 23.77
N SER A 86 -6.51 6.53 24.36
CA SER A 86 -7.67 5.84 24.97
C SER A 86 -8.37 6.64 26.07
N ASP A 87 -7.65 7.48 26.80
CA ASP A 87 -8.21 8.31 27.86
C ASP A 87 -8.95 9.56 27.36
N MET A 88 -8.80 9.90 26.09
CA MET A 88 -9.45 11.06 25.47
C MET A 88 -10.82 10.68 24.88
N THR A 89 -11.71 11.67 24.80
CA THR A 89 -12.87 11.61 23.91
C THR A 89 -12.47 12.10 22.51
N PRO A 90 -13.22 11.78 21.44
CA PRO A 90 -12.96 12.35 20.11
C PRO A 90 -12.91 13.88 20.12
N LYS A 91 -13.74 14.54 20.95
CA LYS A 91 -13.73 15.99 21.12
C LYS A 91 -12.43 16.50 21.76
N GLN A 92 -11.90 15.79 22.75
CA GLN A 92 -10.60 16.13 23.35
C GLN A 92 -9.44 15.84 22.39
N LEU A 93 -9.52 14.76 21.62
CA LEU A 93 -8.54 14.44 20.57
C LEU A 93 -8.50 15.52 19.49
N LYS A 94 -9.68 16.01 19.04
CA LYS A 94 -9.80 17.16 18.14
C LYS A 94 -9.04 18.37 18.67
N ALA A 95 -9.31 18.77 19.91
CA ALA A 95 -8.66 19.90 20.55
C ALA A 95 -7.14 19.72 20.70
N PHE A 96 -6.69 18.50 20.98
CA PHE A 96 -5.28 18.17 21.09
C PHE A 96 -4.56 18.28 19.72
N ILE A 97 -5.10 17.64 18.69
CA ILE A 97 -4.46 17.58 17.34
C ILE A 97 -4.42 18.97 16.68
N LYS A 98 -5.47 19.76 16.82
CA LYS A 98 -5.54 21.13 16.30
C LYS A 98 -4.34 21.99 16.71
N ASN A 99 -3.74 21.76 17.88
CA ASN A 99 -2.59 22.53 18.33
C ASN A 99 -1.30 22.26 17.53
N TYR A 100 -1.22 21.16 16.82
CA TYR A 100 -0.03 20.74 16.07
C TYR A 100 -0.16 20.94 14.56
N TYR A 101 -1.41 21.02 14.06
CA TYR A 101 -1.69 21.14 12.63
C TYR A 101 -2.42 22.45 12.33
N PRO A 102 -1.72 23.45 11.80
CA PRO A 102 -2.27 24.80 11.64
C PRO A 102 -3.45 24.88 10.65
N ASN A 103 -3.53 23.93 9.71
CA ASN A 103 -4.61 23.87 8.72
C ASN A 103 -5.77 22.97 9.15
N PHE A 104 -5.83 22.55 10.42
CA PHE A 104 -6.86 21.64 10.92
C PHE A 104 -8.27 22.20 10.69
N SER A 105 -9.11 21.42 10.01
CA SER A 105 -10.51 21.77 9.74
C SER A 105 -11.43 21.15 10.80
N GLU A 106 -11.93 21.97 11.72
CA GLU A 106 -12.90 21.52 12.72
C GLU A 106 -14.23 21.12 12.07
N GLU A 107 -14.66 21.84 11.03
CA GLU A 107 -15.87 21.53 10.28
C GLU A 107 -15.81 20.15 9.63
N LEU A 108 -14.68 19.82 8.97
CA LEU A 108 -14.48 18.50 8.39
C LEU A 108 -14.47 17.42 9.47
N TYR A 109 -13.77 17.67 10.60
CA TYR A 109 -13.73 16.71 11.71
C TYR A 109 -15.14 16.39 12.20
N ASP A 110 -15.96 17.41 12.48
CA ASP A 110 -17.30 17.24 13.03
C ASP A 110 -18.22 16.57 12.01
N SER A 111 -18.19 16.95 10.74
CA SER A 111 -18.97 16.32 9.67
C SER A 111 -18.63 14.85 9.48
N LEU A 112 -17.34 14.48 9.54
CA LEU A 112 -16.91 13.10 9.43
C LEU A 112 -17.28 12.28 10.67
N CYS A 113 -17.19 12.85 11.87
CA CYS A 113 -17.69 12.18 13.08
C CYS A 113 -19.19 11.88 12.98
N GLU A 114 -20.00 12.81 12.48
CA GLU A 114 -21.42 12.60 12.24
C GLU A 114 -21.68 11.53 11.18
N LYS A 115 -21.01 11.61 10.02
CA LYS A 115 -21.11 10.65 8.92
C LYS A 115 -20.78 9.23 9.36
N LEU A 116 -19.76 9.06 10.23
CA LEU A 116 -19.32 7.78 10.77
C LEU A 116 -20.02 7.40 12.08
N LYS A 117 -20.97 8.22 12.56
CA LYS A 117 -21.74 8.01 13.80
C LYS A 117 -20.88 7.79 15.03
N LEU A 118 -19.76 8.53 15.14
CA LEU A 118 -18.87 8.46 16.29
C LEU A 118 -19.43 9.29 17.43
N ASP A 119 -19.55 8.70 18.61
CA ASP A 119 -19.96 9.41 19.82
C ASP A 119 -18.78 10.26 20.36
N THR A 120 -18.87 11.57 20.14
CA THR A 120 -17.76 12.50 20.44
C THR A 120 -17.55 12.76 21.93
N ASP A 121 -18.49 12.37 22.79
CA ASP A 121 -18.44 12.61 24.25
C ASP A 121 -18.00 11.37 25.04
N LYS A 122 -17.96 10.19 24.41
CA LYS A 122 -17.43 8.97 25.04
C LYS A 122 -15.92 8.84 24.89
N ARG A 123 -15.25 8.30 25.90
CA ARG A 123 -13.81 8.02 25.85
C ARG A 123 -13.50 6.96 24.81
N LEU A 124 -12.36 7.11 24.11
CA LEU A 124 -11.88 6.13 23.15
C LEU A 124 -11.61 4.75 23.79
N ALA A 125 -11.34 4.69 25.08
CA ALA A 125 -11.17 3.43 25.81
C ALA A 125 -12.37 2.46 25.63
N VAL A 126 -13.60 2.98 25.50
CA VAL A 126 -14.80 2.15 25.35
C VAL A 126 -15.16 1.87 23.89
N PHE A 127 -14.43 2.43 22.94
CA PHE A 127 -14.62 2.18 21.50
C PHE A 127 -14.04 0.82 21.10
N SER A 128 -14.67 0.18 20.11
CA SER A 128 -14.04 -0.95 19.44
C SER A 128 -12.75 -0.53 18.73
N LYS A 129 -11.88 -1.48 18.41
CA LYS A 129 -10.65 -1.22 17.63
C LYS A 129 -10.97 -0.49 16.33
N GLY A 130 -12.03 -0.88 15.63
CA GLY A 130 -12.49 -0.23 14.42
C GLY A 130 -12.93 1.22 14.64
N MET A 131 -13.72 1.50 15.69
CA MET A 131 -14.14 2.87 16.02
C MET A 131 -12.97 3.77 16.40
N LYS A 132 -11.97 3.25 17.12
CA LYS A 132 -10.72 3.97 17.42
C LYS A 132 -10.00 4.35 16.12
N ARG A 133 -9.86 3.40 15.18
CA ARG A 133 -9.25 3.65 13.88
C ARG A 133 -10.01 4.70 13.07
N GLN A 134 -11.34 4.59 13.01
CA GLN A 134 -12.16 5.61 12.36
C GLN A 134 -11.90 6.99 12.93
N THR A 135 -11.84 7.13 14.26
CA THR A 135 -11.56 8.40 14.92
C THR A 135 -10.19 8.97 14.52
N LEU A 136 -9.16 8.11 14.43
CA LEU A 136 -7.82 8.54 14.01
C LEU A 136 -7.78 8.91 12.51
N VAL A 137 -8.51 8.18 11.65
CA VAL A 137 -8.64 8.55 10.23
C VAL A 137 -9.34 9.89 10.07
N VAL A 138 -10.44 10.12 10.79
CA VAL A 138 -11.13 11.42 10.83
C VAL A 138 -10.17 12.53 11.24
N ALA A 139 -9.39 12.31 12.28
CA ALA A 139 -8.41 13.27 12.76
C ALA A 139 -7.30 13.54 11.73
N GLY A 140 -6.82 12.49 11.05
CA GLY A 140 -5.80 12.61 10.00
C GLY A 140 -6.29 13.39 8.78
N LEU A 141 -7.52 13.15 8.34
CA LEU A 141 -8.12 13.89 7.22
C LEU A 141 -8.40 15.35 7.60
N ALA A 142 -8.93 15.56 8.81
CA ALA A 142 -9.19 16.91 9.33
C ALA A 142 -7.92 17.73 9.59
N ALA A 143 -6.78 17.08 9.79
CA ALA A 143 -5.48 17.76 9.95
C ALA A 143 -5.05 18.52 8.68
N ARG A 144 -5.65 18.22 7.52
CA ARG A 144 -5.38 18.91 6.23
C ARG A 144 -3.90 18.97 5.91
N THR A 145 -3.21 17.85 6.11
CA THR A 145 -1.81 17.68 5.77
C THR A 145 -1.64 17.31 4.29
N GLU A 146 -0.42 17.49 3.75
CA GLU A 146 -0.11 17.06 2.37
C GLU A 146 0.06 15.54 2.25
N TYR A 147 0.38 14.87 3.38
CA TYR A 147 0.70 13.44 3.41
C TYR A 147 0.01 12.77 4.59
N LEU A 148 -0.67 11.66 4.31
CA LEU A 148 -1.30 10.80 5.31
C LEU A 148 -0.67 9.40 5.25
N LEU A 149 0.01 9.00 6.31
CA LEU A 149 0.62 7.68 6.45
C LEU A 149 -0.25 6.82 7.37
N MET A 150 -0.66 5.65 6.91
CA MET A 150 -1.65 4.80 7.57
C MET A 150 -1.09 3.38 7.76
N ASP A 151 -0.83 3.00 9.02
CA ASP A 151 -0.30 1.69 9.35
C ASP A 151 -1.43 0.73 9.72
N GLU A 152 -1.69 -0.28 8.88
CA GLU A 152 -2.77 -1.28 9.02
C GLU A 152 -4.15 -0.64 9.35
N ALA A 153 -4.43 0.54 8.77
CA ALA A 153 -5.54 1.40 9.19
C ALA A 153 -6.94 0.85 8.86
N PHE A 154 -7.03 -0.12 7.96
CA PHE A 154 -8.30 -0.80 7.62
C PHE A 154 -8.54 -2.06 8.46
N ASP A 155 -7.58 -2.47 9.28
CA ASP A 155 -7.71 -3.63 10.14
C ASP A 155 -8.78 -3.40 11.23
N GLY A 156 -9.72 -4.33 11.37
CA GLY A 156 -10.84 -4.22 12.32
C GLY A 156 -12.03 -3.37 11.85
N LEU A 157 -12.01 -2.84 10.61
CA LEU A 157 -13.18 -2.23 9.99
C LEU A 157 -14.00 -3.29 9.25
N ASP A 158 -15.33 -3.21 9.33
CA ASP A 158 -16.21 -4.01 8.49
C ASP A 158 -16.21 -3.53 7.02
N ILE A 159 -16.76 -4.34 6.11
CA ILE A 159 -16.75 -4.06 4.67
C ILE A 159 -17.45 -2.74 4.33
N ALA A 160 -18.58 -2.43 4.95
CA ALA A 160 -19.32 -1.20 4.69
C ALA A 160 -18.54 0.02 5.13
N MET A 161 -17.89 -0.08 6.29
CA MET A 161 -17.07 0.97 6.83
C MET A 161 -15.78 1.20 6.02
N LYS A 162 -15.11 0.11 5.59
CA LYS A 162 -13.97 0.20 4.66
C LYS A 162 -14.35 0.99 3.42
N LYS A 163 -15.48 0.66 2.79
CA LYS A 163 -15.97 1.36 1.60
C LYS A 163 -16.23 2.86 1.87
N THR A 164 -16.82 3.19 3.02
CA THR A 164 -17.09 4.58 3.40
C THR A 164 -15.80 5.37 3.59
N VAL A 165 -14.85 4.83 4.36
CA VAL A 165 -13.54 5.47 4.62
C VAL A 165 -12.75 5.63 3.32
N THR A 166 -12.75 4.62 2.46
CA THR A 166 -12.12 4.66 1.13
C THR A 166 -12.68 5.79 0.28
N GLY A 167 -14.01 5.92 0.20
CA GLY A 167 -14.63 7.01 -0.56
C GLY A 167 -14.19 8.38 -0.05
N ILE A 168 -14.13 8.58 1.28
CA ILE A 168 -13.67 9.84 1.87
C ILE A 168 -12.19 10.11 1.51
N ILE A 169 -11.34 9.09 1.57
CA ILE A 169 -9.92 9.23 1.19
C ILE A 169 -9.79 9.63 -0.28
N PHE A 170 -10.54 9.00 -1.18
CA PHE A 170 -10.51 9.35 -2.61
C PHE A 170 -10.98 10.78 -2.87
N ASP A 171 -12.06 11.22 -2.20
CA ASP A 171 -12.53 12.60 -2.31
C ASP A 171 -11.40 13.58 -1.89
N GLU A 172 -10.70 13.30 -0.78
CA GLU A 172 -9.59 14.14 -0.30
C GLU A 172 -8.35 14.11 -1.23
N VAL A 173 -8.06 12.97 -1.84
CA VAL A 173 -6.98 12.86 -2.84
C VAL A 173 -7.31 13.67 -4.09
N MET A 174 -8.53 13.56 -4.61
CA MET A 174 -8.95 14.23 -5.83
C MET A 174 -9.13 15.74 -5.63
N ASP A 175 -9.77 16.16 -4.53
CA ASP A 175 -10.14 17.55 -4.32
C ASP A 175 -8.99 18.39 -3.73
N HIS A 176 -8.11 17.77 -2.92
CA HIS A 176 -7.06 18.46 -2.17
C HIS A 176 -5.64 18.01 -2.49
N GLY A 177 -5.46 17.01 -3.37
CA GLY A 177 -4.14 16.50 -3.74
C GLY A 177 -3.41 15.82 -2.58
N LEU A 178 -4.17 15.25 -1.62
CA LEU A 178 -3.62 14.46 -0.52
C LEU A 178 -2.83 13.27 -1.08
N THR A 179 -1.65 13.03 -0.51
CA THR A 179 -0.88 11.83 -0.81
C THR A 179 -1.04 10.86 0.34
N VAL A 180 -1.49 9.65 0.05
CA VAL A 180 -1.77 8.64 1.08
C VAL A 180 -0.83 7.45 0.91
N VAL A 181 -0.24 6.97 2.01
CA VAL A 181 0.53 5.73 2.05
C VAL A 181 -0.13 4.78 3.03
N ILE A 182 -0.54 3.62 2.56
CA ILE A 182 -1.28 2.64 3.35
C ILE A 182 -0.47 1.36 3.45
N SER A 183 -0.15 0.91 4.65
CA SER A 183 0.36 -0.45 4.83
C SER A 183 -0.79 -1.44 5.03
N SER A 184 -0.69 -2.60 4.42
CA SER A 184 -1.58 -3.73 4.66
C SER A 184 -0.87 -5.06 4.38
N HIS A 185 -1.32 -6.10 5.04
CA HIS A 185 -1.00 -7.49 4.69
C HIS A 185 -2.06 -8.10 3.77
N ASN A 186 -3.17 -7.39 3.51
CA ASN A 186 -4.26 -7.81 2.64
C ASN A 186 -4.11 -7.16 1.25
N ILE A 187 -3.73 -7.98 0.27
CA ILE A 187 -3.44 -7.55 -1.09
C ILE A 187 -4.69 -7.03 -1.78
N SER A 188 -5.84 -7.68 -1.55
CA SER A 188 -7.12 -7.27 -2.16
C SER A 188 -7.52 -5.86 -1.72
N GLU A 189 -7.19 -5.46 -0.48
CA GLU A 189 -7.38 -4.08 -0.02
C GLU A 189 -6.52 -3.10 -0.81
N ILE A 190 -5.23 -3.41 -0.94
CA ILE A 190 -4.29 -2.55 -1.67
C ILE A 190 -4.68 -2.43 -3.14
N ASN A 191 -5.06 -3.55 -3.78
CA ASN A 191 -5.48 -3.54 -5.18
C ASN A 191 -6.74 -2.71 -5.43
N ALA A 192 -7.64 -2.66 -4.45
CA ALA A 192 -8.88 -1.87 -4.54
C ALA A 192 -8.70 -0.38 -4.24
N LEU A 193 -7.61 0.01 -3.55
CA LEU A 193 -7.44 1.34 -2.97
C LEU A 193 -6.30 2.14 -3.59
N CYS A 194 -5.25 1.47 -4.08
CA CYS A 194 -3.99 2.13 -4.36
C CYS A 194 -3.74 2.24 -5.87
N ASP A 195 -3.19 3.39 -6.29
CA ASP A 195 -2.74 3.62 -7.67
C ASP A 195 -1.43 2.88 -7.96
N SER A 196 -0.65 2.65 -6.91
CA SER A 196 0.64 1.96 -6.98
C SER A 196 0.94 1.27 -5.66
N ALA A 197 1.75 0.24 -5.72
CA ALA A 197 2.12 -0.53 -4.55
C ALA A 197 3.57 -1.03 -4.59
N ALA A 198 4.16 -1.21 -3.41
CA ALA A 198 5.45 -1.86 -3.24
C ALA A 198 5.35 -2.99 -2.22
N MET A 199 6.10 -4.06 -2.46
CA MET A 199 6.21 -5.18 -1.54
C MET A 199 7.53 -5.15 -0.78
N ILE A 200 7.43 -5.27 0.55
CA ILE A 200 8.60 -5.54 1.40
C ILE A 200 8.64 -7.03 1.68
N LYS A 201 9.75 -7.66 1.27
CA LYS A 201 10.11 -9.06 1.58
C LYS A 201 11.60 -9.11 1.85
N ASP A 202 12.02 -9.95 2.79
CA ASP A 202 13.44 -10.15 3.13
C ASP A 202 14.18 -8.83 3.33
N LYS A 203 13.53 -7.88 4.05
CA LYS A 203 14.06 -6.55 4.43
C LYS A 203 14.25 -5.56 3.27
N THR A 204 13.90 -5.94 2.03
CA THR A 204 14.08 -5.12 0.83
C THR A 204 12.75 -4.87 0.11
N ILE A 205 12.74 -3.92 -0.84
CA ILE A 205 11.63 -3.81 -1.80
C ILE A 205 11.89 -4.80 -2.93
N THR A 206 11.06 -5.83 -3.00
CA THR A 206 11.16 -6.85 -4.06
C THR A 206 10.31 -6.50 -5.27
N PHE A 207 9.36 -5.59 -5.11
CA PHE A 207 8.42 -5.23 -6.13
C PHE A 207 7.90 -3.80 -5.86
N CYS A 208 7.85 -2.96 -6.91
CA CYS A 208 7.21 -1.64 -6.88
C CYS A 208 6.57 -1.36 -8.23
N ARG A 209 5.25 -1.12 -8.25
CA ARG A 209 4.51 -0.88 -9.49
C ARG A 209 3.31 0.04 -9.34
N ASP A 210 2.96 0.66 -10.47
CA ASP A 210 1.64 1.20 -10.74
C ASP A 210 0.60 0.07 -10.84
N THR A 211 -0.51 0.18 -10.14
CA THR A 211 -1.58 -0.83 -10.18
C THR A 211 -2.32 -0.82 -11.53
N SER A 212 -2.18 0.27 -12.29
CA SER A 212 -2.77 0.46 -13.62
C SER A 212 -1.85 0.06 -14.78
N SER A 213 -0.56 -0.25 -14.54
CA SER A 213 0.35 -0.63 -15.61
C SER A 213 0.07 -2.06 -16.07
N GLU A 214 -0.05 -2.26 -17.40
CA GLU A 214 -0.06 -3.60 -17.99
C GLU A 214 1.22 -4.34 -17.58
N TYR A 215 1.02 -5.54 -17.09
CA TYR A 215 2.12 -6.36 -16.58
C TYR A 215 2.85 -7.01 -17.74
N ASP A 216 4.19 -6.99 -17.72
CA ASP A 216 5.01 -7.86 -18.58
C ASP A 216 4.96 -9.33 -18.13
N ILE A 217 4.06 -9.69 -17.19
CA ILE A 217 3.87 -11.05 -16.72
C ILE A 217 2.41 -11.43 -16.94
N PHE A 218 2.22 -12.47 -17.72
CA PHE A 218 0.92 -12.94 -18.13
C PHE A 218 0.70 -14.39 -17.68
N LYS A 219 -0.54 -14.68 -17.32
CA LYS A 219 -1.06 -16.03 -17.19
C LYS A 219 -1.65 -16.43 -18.53
N VAL A 220 -1.14 -17.50 -19.07
CA VAL A 220 -1.54 -18.02 -20.36
C VAL A 220 -2.16 -19.39 -20.17
N SER A 221 -3.38 -19.58 -20.64
CA SER A 221 -4.04 -20.89 -20.71
C SER A 221 -4.18 -21.28 -22.17
N SER A 222 -3.56 -22.39 -22.58
CA SER A 222 -3.58 -22.80 -23.99
C SER A 222 -3.67 -24.33 -24.10
N ALA A 223 -4.37 -24.81 -25.14
CA ALA A 223 -4.40 -26.22 -25.49
C ALA A 223 -3.93 -26.39 -26.93
N PHE A 224 -3.24 -27.50 -27.18
CA PHE A 224 -2.62 -27.79 -28.48
C PHE A 224 -3.11 -29.13 -29.00
N GLU A 225 -3.34 -29.27 -30.32
CA GLU A 225 -3.67 -30.54 -30.94
C GLU A 225 -2.47 -31.48 -31.01
N LYS A 226 -1.28 -30.92 -31.15
CA LYS A 226 -0.02 -31.67 -31.21
C LYS A 226 0.66 -31.66 -29.85
N GLU A 227 1.61 -32.57 -29.69
CA GLU A 227 2.45 -32.61 -28.52
C GLU A 227 3.21 -31.29 -28.39
N PHE A 228 3.00 -30.61 -27.24
CA PHE A 228 3.59 -29.31 -26.93
C PHE A 228 4.34 -29.41 -25.59
N SER A 229 5.52 -28.81 -25.55
CA SER A 229 6.30 -28.61 -24.32
C SER A 229 6.63 -27.14 -24.14
N PRO A 230 6.44 -26.57 -22.95
CA PRO A 230 6.82 -25.16 -22.65
C PRO A 230 8.31 -24.87 -22.92
N GLU A 231 9.17 -25.87 -22.85
CA GLU A 231 10.61 -25.76 -23.12
C GLU A 231 10.92 -25.46 -24.60
N SER A 232 9.94 -25.71 -25.50
CA SER A 232 10.07 -25.35 -26.91
C SER A 232 9.82 -23.88 -27.22
N LEU A 233 9.28 -23.10 -26.25
CA LEU A 233 9.06 -21.66 -26.40
C LEU A 233 10.39 -20.90 -26.26
N THR A 234 11.20 -20.98 -27.31
CA THR A 234 12.48 -20.27 -27.38
C THR A 234 12.25 -18.76 -27.46
N GLY A 235 12.91 -17.99 -26.58
CA GLY A 235 12.78 -16.54 -26.55
C GLY A 235 11.73 -16.00 -25.58
N LEU A 236 10.90 -16.86 -24.98
CA LEU A 236 10.01 -16.49 -23.90
C LEU A 236 10.59 -16.88 -22.54
N ASN A 237 10.39 -15.98 -21.56
CA ASN A 237 10.78 -16.24 -20.17
C ASN A 237 9.60 -16.91 -19.43
N VAL A 238 9.49 -18.23 -19.56
CA VAL A 238 8.47 -19.03 -18.87
C VAL A 238 8.87 -19.20 -17.40
N LEU A 239 8.13 -18.57 -16.50
CA LEU A 239 8.40 -18.55 -15.06
C LEU A 239 7.82 -19.79 -14.36
N ARG A 240 6.66 -20.27 -14.82
CA ARG A 240 5.95 -21.44 -14.29
C ARG A 240 5.18 -22.11 -15.42
N SER A 241 5.12 -23.43 -15.38
CA SER A 241 4.30 -24.23 -16.31
C SER A 241 3.61 -25.37 -15.55
N GLU A 242 2.32 -25.53 -15.78
CA GLU A 242 1.51 -26.62 -15.23
C GLU A 242 0.59 -27.15 -16.31
N LYS A 243 0.42 -28.47 -16.36
CA LYS A 243 -0.49 -29.14 -17.29
C LYS A 243 -1.70 -29.70 -16.54
N THR A 244 -2.88 -29.27 -16.94
CA THR A 244 -4.15 -29.78 -16.38
C THR A 244 -4.96 -30.40 -17.52
N GLY A 245 -4.96 -31.73 -17.62
CA GLY A 245 -5.56 -32.41 -18.77
C GLY A 245 -4.84 -32.10 -20.07
N SER A 246 -5.56 -31.46 -21.04
CA SER A 246 -5.02 -31.00 -22.32
C SER A 246 -4.58 -29.54 -22.29
N VAL A 247 -4.81 -28.81 -21.19
CA VAL A 247 -4.54 -27.38 -21.07
C VAL A 247 -3.21 -27.15 -20.37
N TRP A 248 -2.38 -26.33 -20.96
CA TRP A 248 -1.18 -25.78 -20.34
C TRP A 248 -1.52 -24.42 -19.72
N ASN A 249 -1.20 -24.27 -18.45
CA ASN A 249 -1.22 -23.00 -17.72
C ASN A 249 0.21 -22.53 -17.54
N LEU A 250 0.55 -21.42 -18.19
CA LEU A 250 1.91 -20.87 -18.18
C LEU A 250 1.89 -19.51 -17.50
N THR A 251 2.94 -19.17 -16.76
CA THR A 251 3.23 -17.82 -16.33
C THR A 251 4.45 -17.34 -17.10
N ILE A 252 4.31 -16.29 -17.91
CA ILE A 252 5.32 -15.84 -18.85
C ILE A 252 5.63 -14.37 -18.62
N ARG A 253 6.91 -14.01 -18.58
CA ARG A 253 7.38 -12.61 -18.47
C ARG A 253 7.90 -12.15 -19.82
N ASN A 254 7.01 -11.65 -20.66
CA ASN A 254 7.29 -11.03 -21.95
C ASN A 254 6.14 -10.07 -22.30
N SER A 255 6.28 -9.29 -23.37
CA SER A 255 5.15 -8.54 -23.89
C SER A 255 4.04 -9.47 -24.42
N ARG A 256 2.82 -8.98 -24.43
CA ARG A 256 1.66 -9.74 -24.91
C ARG A 256 1.85 -10.16 -26.37
N GLU A 257 2.38 -9.25 -27.19
CA GLU A 257 2.63 -9.48 -28.63
C GLU A 257 3.67 -10.59 -28.86
N GLU A 258 4.74 -10.64 -28.06
CA GLU A 258 5.73 -11.70 -28.15
C GLU A 258 5.14 -13.05 -27.76
N ILE A 259 4.30 -13.10 -26.72
CA ILE A 259 3.63 -14.32 -26.29
C ILE A 259 2.66 -14.84 -27.36
N GLU A 260 1.81 -13.96 -27.91
CA GLU A 260 0.85 -14.28 -28.97
C GLU A 260 1.59 -14.79 -30.22
N SER A 261 2.66 -14.10 -30.63
CA SER A 261 3.47 -14.50 -31.78
C SER A 261 4.09 -15.89 -31.61
N ALA A 262 4.74 -16.13 -30.47
CA ALA A 262 5.41 -17.41 -30.22
C ALA A 262 4.43 -18.60 -30.11
N LEU A 263 3.26 -18.38 -29.47
CA LEU A 263 2.26 -19.44 -29.32
C LEU A 263 1.56 -19.76 -30.65
N SER A 264 1.39 -18.77 -31.55
CA SER A 264 0.75 -18.96 -32.85
C SER A 264 1.48 -19.98 -33.72
N GLU A 265 2.81 -20.13 -33.58
CA GLU A 265 3.62 -21.10 -34.32
C GLU A 265 3.23 -22.55 -34.03
N TYR A 266 2.64 -22.80 -32.84
CA TYR A 266 2.22 -24.13 -32.39
C TYR A 266 0.75 -24.45 -32.70
N SER A 267 0.03 -23.56 -33.42
CA SER A 267 -1.37 -23.71 -33.80
C SER A 267 -2.28 -24.13 -32.62
N PRO A 268 -2.39 -23.32 -31.60
CA PRO A 268 -3.20 -23.66 -30.43
C PRO A 268 -4.68 -23.76 -30.77
N MET A 269 -5.41 -24.68 -30.14
CA MET A 269 -6.87 -24.80 -30.26
C MET A 269 -7.57 -23.58 -29.66
N PHE A 270 -7.03 -23.07 -28.57
CA PHE A 270 -7.38 -21.80 -27.96
C PHE A 270 -6.17 -21.25 -27.16
N THR A 271 -6.16 -19.95 -26.96
CA THR A 271 -5.19 -19.28 -26.12
C THR A 271 -5.87 -18.11 -25.41
N ASP A 272 -5.87 -18.12 -24.11
CA ASP A 272 -6.29 -17.03 -23.26
C ASP A 272 -5.08 -16.42 -22.56
N ILE A 273 -4.88 -15.11 -22.70
CA ILE A 273 -3.77 -14.36 -22.14
C ILE A 273 -4.33 -13.25 -21.25
N PHE A 274 -4.07 -13.36 -19.95
CA PHE A 274 -4.48 -12.38 -18.94
C PHE A 274 -3.26 -11.84 -18.21
N PRO A 275 -3.18 -10.53 -17.93
CA PRO A 275 -2.16 -10.02 -17.03
C PRO A 275 -2.33 -10.67 -15.64
N LEU A 276 -1.21 -10.96 -14.97
CA LEU A 276 -1.28 -11.42 -13.58
C LEU A 276 -1.93 -10.32 -12.72
N SER A 277 -2.87 -10.72 -11.89
CA SER A 277 -3.39 -9.83 -10.83
C SER A 277 -2.28 -9.51 -9.82
N LEU A 278 -2.43 -8.40 -9.10
CA LEU A 278 -1.48 -8.03 -8.04
C LEU A 278 -1.35 -9.15 -6.99
N GLU A 279 -2.45 -9.87 -6.71
CA GLU A 279 -2.48 -10.99 -5.78
C GLU A 279 -1.67 -12.20 -6.29
N GLU A 280 -1.85 -12.58 -7.56
CA GLU A 280 -1.08 -13.67 -8.19
C GLU A 280 0.41 -13.32 -8.27
N LEU A 281 0.72 -12.07 -8.58
CA LEU A 281 2.09 -11.58 -8.62
C LEU A 281 2.75 -11.61 -7.23
N PHE A 282 2.00 -11.19 -6.18
CA PHE A 282 2.46 -11.29 -4.80
C PHE A 282 2.73 -12.75 -4.40
N MET A 283 1.82 -13.66 -4.71
CA MET A 283 1.99 -15.09 -4.43
C MET A 283 3.25 -15.64 -5.14
N TYR A 284 3.42 -15.27 -6.41
CA TYR A 284 4.60 -15.68 -7.18
C TYR A 284 5.91 -15.15 -6.56
N GLU A 285 5.97 -13.89 -6.17
CA GLU A 285 7.16 -13.32 -5.51
C GLU A 285 7.34 -13.83 -4.07
N ALA A 286 6.27 -14.24 -3.38
CA ALA A 286 6.35 -14.85 -2.06
C ALA A 286 6.92 -16.28 -2.09
N GLU A 287 6.69 -17.03 -3.17
CA GLU A 287 7.17 -18.41 -3.36
C GLU A 287 8.66 -18.49 -3.77
N LYS A 288 9.26 -17.42 -4.28
CA LYS A 288 10.70 -17.32 -4.55
C LYS A 288 11.53 -17.20 -3.28
#